data_0210954bf1126e7059d5fea6ff0c70e9
#
_entry.id   0210954bf1126e7059d5fea6ff0c70e9
#
_cell.length_a   1.000
_cell.length_b   1.000
_cell.length_c   1.000
_cell.angle_alpha   90.00
_cell.angle_beta   90.00
_cell.angle_gamma   90.00
#
_symmetry.space_group_name_H-M   'P 1'
#
loop_
_entity.id
_entity.type
_entity.pdbx_description
1 polymer ?
#
loop_
_entity_poly.entity_id
_entity_poly.type
_entity_poly.pdbx_seq_one_letter_code
_entity_poly.pdbx_strand_id
1 'polypeptide(L)'
;MSAKNFTGLAILFFLFPCIHKPITAYSNPTYKQSIETQLLQIQQDSNTKPDLLESLLMVSKHWQPSLNLAILREEIERLTFLAKQKLTKHHKPEDIIQILRTLIHNTESYEYTDQVDEKGVPVNSEELFLHGLLKTHKGYCMNLSLLYLILGHKL
;
A
#
# COMPACT_ATOMS: atom_id res chain seq x y z
N MET A 1 -14.58 -51.42 39.37
CA MET A 1 -16.02 -51.05 39.26
C MET A 1 -16.13 -49.56 39.24
N SER A 2 -16.87 -49.07 38.32
CA SER A 2 -17.55 -47.84 38.08
C SER A 2 -16.80 -46.83 37.17
N ALA A 3 -17.13 -46.91 35.87
CA ALA A 3 -16.95 -45.87 34.88
C ALA A 3 -17.84 -44.64 35.25
N LYS A 4 -17.29 -43.44 35.19
CA LYS A 4 -18.09 -42.21 35.14
C LYS A 4 -17.76 -41.45 33.86
N ASN A 5 -18.80 -41.38 33.05
CA ASN A 5 -18.94 -40.67 31.79
C ASN A 5 -18.41 -39.23 31.85
N PHE A 6 -17.53 -38.93 30.90
CA PHE A 6 -17.18 -37.57 30.50
C PHE A 6 -17.85 -37.28 29.16
N THR A 7 -19.15 -37.06 29.21
CA THR A 7 -19.93 -36.43 28.12
C THR A 7 -20.20 -34.99 28.50
N GLY A 8 -19.59 -34.04 27.81
CA GLY A 8 -19.97 -32.67 28.01
C GLY A 8 -18.89 -31.61 27.78
N LEU A 9 -18.16 -31.68 26.66
CA LEU A 9 -17.43 -30.47 26.19
C LEU A 9 -17.20 -30.52 24.69
N ALA A 10 -18.26 -30.54 23.94
CA ALA A 10 -18.23 -30.49 22.48
C ALA A 10 -19.34 -29.59 21.93
N ILE A 11 -19.50 -28.36 22.44
CA ILE A 11 -20.35 -27.34 21.82
C ILE A 11 -19.78 -26.00 22.27
N LEU A 12 -18.83 -25.43 21.53
CA LEU A 12 -18.52 -23.97 21.46
C LEU A 12 -17.38 -23.65 20.48
N PHE A 13 -17.36 -24.33 19.33
CA PHE A 13 -16.40 -24.01 18.27
C PHE A 13 -17.09 -23.66 16.93
N PHE A 14 -18.32 -23.18 16.99
CA PHE A 14 -19.02 -22.73 15.79
C PHE A 14 -19.63 -21.39 16.07
N LEU A 15 -18.90 -20.29 15.87
CA LEU A 15 -19.44 -18.95 15.55
C LEU A 15 -18.34 -17.87 15.51
N PHE A 16 -17.25 -18.12 14.77
CA PHE A 16 -16.48 -17.04 14.19
C PHE A 16 -16.09 -17.48 12.77
N PRO A 17 -16.84 -17.05 11.76
CA PRO A 17 -16.29 -17.04 10.41
C PRO A 17 -15.24 -15.92 10.40
N CYS A 18 -14.04 -16.25 10.87
CA CYS A 18 -12.85 -15.48 10.53
C CYS A 18 -12.81 -15.47 9.02
N ILE A 19 -13.16 -14.33 8.41
CA ILE A 19 -13.02 -14.09 6.98
C ILE A 19 -11.51 -13.98 6.70
N HIS A 20 -10.84 -15.12 6.82
CA HIS A 20 -9.56 -15.33 6.19
C HIS A 20 -9.85 -15.39 4.69
N LYS A 21 -9.66 -14.27 3.99
CA LYS A 21 -9.45 -14.36 2.54
C LYS A 21 -8.31 -15.35 2.35
N PRO A 22 -8.52 -16.47 1.69
CA PRO A 22 -7.49 -17.47 1.61
C PRO A 22 -6.28 -16.90 0.88
N ILE A 23 -5.12 -16.98 1.49
CA ILE A 23 -3.81 -16.68 0.89
C ILE A 23 -3.60 -17.47 -0.43
N THR A 24 -4.42 -18.47 -0.70
CA THR A 24 -4.44 -19.27 -1.93
C THR A 24 -4.71 -18.49 -3.22
N ALA A 25 -5.24 -17.27 -3.16
CA ALA A 25 -5.38 -16.42 -4.35
C ALA A 25 -4.00 -16.00 -4.93
N TYR A 26 -2.96 -15.93 -4.10
CA TYR A 26 -1.61 -15.55 -4.53
C TYR A 26 -0.82 -16.67 -5.20
N SER A 27 -1.23 -17.93 -5.03
CA SER A 27 -0.54 -19.08 -5.61
C SER A 27 -1.11 -19.49 -6.99
N ASN A 28 -2.09 -18.78 -7.52
CA ASN A 28 -2.62 -19.09 -8.84
C ASN A 28 -1.60 -18.63 -9.92
N PRO A 29 -0.97 -19.56 -10.65
CA PRO A 29 0.04 -19.22 -11.65
C PRO A 29 -0.49 -18.29 -12.74
N THR A 30 -1.77 -18.39 -13.11
CA THR A 30 -2.43 -17.50 -14.07
C THR A 30 -2.49 -16.06 -13.58
N TYR A 31 -2.67 -15.86 -12.27
CA TYR A 31 -2.73 -14.55 -11.64
C TYR A 31 -1.36 -13.86 -11.64
N LYS A 32 -0.31 -14.57 -11.25
CA LYS A 32 1.07 -14.07 -11.26
C LYS A 32 1.51 -13.69 -12.67
N GLN A 33 1.24 -14.55 -13.65
CA GLN A 33 1.57 -14.31 -15.05
C GLN A 33 0.84 -13.08 -15.63
N SER A 34 -0.38 -12.80 -15.19
CA SER A 34 -1.14 -11.60 -15.61
C SER A 34 -0.50 -10.31 -15.12
N ILE A 35 -0.05 -10.22 -13.86
CA ILE A 35 0.64 -9.03 -13.34
C ILE A 35 1.98 -8.82 -14.05
N GLU A 36 2.80 -9.87 -14.12
CA GLU A 36 4.11 -9.82 -14.75
C GLU A 36 3.99 -9.34 -16.20
N THR A 37 3.00 -9.85 -16.94
CA THR A 37 2.75 -9.43 -18.33
C THR A 37 2.34 -7.97 -18.42
N GLN A 38 1.47 -7.48 -17.53
CA GLN A 38 1.03 -6.09 -17.52
C GLN A 38 2.17 -5.14 -17.13
N LEU A 39 3.00 -5.50 -16.15
CA LEU A 39 4.16 -4.72 -15.75
C LEU A 39 5.22 -4.68 -16.88
N LEU A 40 5.42 -5.79 -17.59
CA LEU A 40 6.30 -5.83 -18.76
C LEU A 40 5.77 -4.97 -19.92
N GLN A 41 4.44 -4.92 -20.12
CA GLN A 41 3.84 -4.03 -21.13
C GLN A 41 4.09 -2.56 -20.80
N ILE A 42 3.89 -2.14 -19.54
CA ILE A 42 4.22 -0.76 -19.10
C ILE A 42 5.70 -0.45 -19.37
N GLN A 43 6.59 -1.41 -19.12
CA GLN A 43 8.01 -1.24 -19.37
C GLN A 43 8.36 -1.20 -20.86
N GLN A 44 7.63 -1.92 -21.70
CA GLN A 44 7.88 -1.99 -23.15
C GLN A 44 7.26 -0.83 -23.93
N ASP A 45 6.08 -0.36 -23.54
CA ASP A 45 5.39 0.79 -24.16
C ASP A 45 6.10 2.12 -23.86
N SER A 46 6.95 2.14 -22.86
CA SER A 46 7.73 3.32 -22.52
C SER A 46 9.13 3.23 -23.15
N ASN A 47 9.32 3.89 -24.29
CA ASN A 47 10.64 4.47 -24.64
C ASN A 47 11.10 5.49 -23.57
N THR A 48 10.35 5.66 -22.52
CA THR A 48 10.49 6.52 -21.35
C THR A 48 10.61 5.62 -20.11
N LYS A 49 11.28 6.11 -19.08
CA LYS A 49 11.38 5.42 -17.78
C LYS A 49 10.00 4.99 -17.30
N PRO A 50 9.83 3.75 -16.80
CA PRO A 50 8.54 3.27 -16.29
C PRO A 50 8.01 4.24 -15.24
N ASP A 51 6.74 4.63 -15.37
CA ASP A 51 6.10 5.51 -14.40
C ASP A 51 5.85 4.71 -13.11
N LEU A 52 6.59 5.09 -12.05
CA LEU A 52 6.50 4.45 -10.75
C LEU A 52 5.08 4.51 -10.18
N LEU A 53 4.40 5.66 -10.32
CA LEU A 53 3.04 5.83 -9.82
C LEU A 53 2.09 4.86 -10.52
N GLU A 54 2.10 4.80 -11.85
CA GLU A 54 1.19 3.92 -12.60
C GLU A 54 1.45 2.44 -12.28
N SER A 55 2.71 2.05 -12.13
CA SER A 55 3.08 0.68 -11.71
C SER A 55 2.50 0.32 -10.35
N LEU A 56 2.59 1.23 -9.37
CA LEU A 56 2.06 1.01 -8.01
C LEU A 56 0.53 1.04 -7.96
N LEU A 57 -0.10 1.90 -8.77
CA LEU A 57 -1.56 1.92 -8.93
C LEU A 57 -2.08 0.62 -9.53
N MET A 58 -1.37 0.06 -10.51
CA MET A 58 -1.72 -1.23 -11.09
C MET A 58 -1.62 -2.35 -10.04
N VAL A 59 -0.56 -2.42 -9.25
CA VAL A 59 -0.42 -3.40 -8.16
C VAL A 59 -1.56 -3.24 -7.15
N SER A 60 -1.89 -2.00 -6.78
CA SER A 60 -3.01 -1.69 -5.88
C SER A 60 -4.36 -2.15 -6.46
N LYS A 61 -4.62 -1.87 -7.74
CA LYS A 61 -5.84 -2.30 -8.46
C LYS A 61 -5.95 -3.80 -8.55
N HIS A 62 -4.84 -4.47 -8.73
CA HIS A 62 -4.79 -5.91 -8.79
C HIS A 62 -5.11 -6.54 -7.43
N TRP A 63 -4.60 -5.96 -6.34
CA TRP A 63 -4.95 -6.37 -4.99
C TRP A 63 -6.42 -6.13 -4.67
N GLN A 64 -6.94 -4.97 -5.05
CA GLN A 64 -8.32 -4.56 -4.81
C GLN A 64 -9.00 -4.12 -6.12
N PRO A 65 -9.64 -5.05 -6.85
CA PRO A 65 -10.24 -4.76 -8.17
C PRO A 65 -11.31 -3.67 -8.19
N SER A 66 -11.97 -3.39 -7.05
CA SER A 66 -12.97 -2.33 -6.92
C SER A 66 -12.37 -0.93 -6.75
N LEU A 67 -11.03 -0.81 -6.61
CA LEU A 67 -10.37 0.46 -6.31
C LEU A 67 -10.56 1.49 -7.44
N ASN A 68 -10.92 2.71 -7.05
CA ASN A 68 -10.98 3.83 -7.99
C ASN A 68 -9.61 4.51 -8.09
N LEU A 69 -8.87 4.24 -9.16
CA LEU A 69 -7.53 4.78 -9.36
C LEU A 69 -7.51 6.29 -9.60
N ALA A 70 -8.61 6.89 -10.08
CA ALA A 70 -8.69 8.34 -10.29
C ALA A 70 -8.51 9.08 -8.96
N ILE A 71 -9.19 8.64 -7.90
CA ILE A 71 -9.08 9.23 -6.55
C ILE A 71 -7.63 9.20 -6.05
N LEU A 72 -6.91 8.10 -6.29
CA LEU A 72 -5.52 7.98 -5.85
C LEU A 72 -4.59 8.91 -6.64
N ARG A 73 -4.83 9.06 -7.95
CA ARG A 73 -4.09 10.03 -8.77
C ARG A 73 -4.34 11.46 -8.32
N GLU A 74 -5.60 11.82 -8.07
CA GLU A 74 -6.00 13.13 -7.56
C GLU A 74 -5.30 13.44 -6.23
N GLU A 75 -5.20 12.46 -5.34
CA GLU A 75 -4.50 12.64 -4.06
C GLU A 75 -2.99 12.87 -4.26
N ILE A 76 -2.33 12.13 -5.13
CA ILE A 76 -0.92 12.35 -5.47
C ILE A 76 -0.72 13.72 -6.12
N GLU A 77 -1.62 14.16 -7.02
CA GLU A 77 -1.54 15.50 -7.62
C GLU A 77 -1.77 16.61 -6.57
N ARG A 78 -2.69 16.41 -5.61
CA ARG A 78 -2.91 17.33 -4.49
C ARG A 78 -1.63 17.48 -3.66
N LEU A 79 -1.00 16.38 -3.25
CA LEU A 79 0.25 16.40 -2.50
C LEU A 79 1.38 17.06 -3.29
N THR A 80 1.48 16.75 -4.58
CA THR A 80 2.46 17.36 -5.49
C THR A 80 2.26 18.88 -5.57
N PHE A 81 1.01 19.34 -5.72
CA PHE A 81 0.68 20.75 -5.76
C PHE A 81 1.09 21.46 -4.46
N LEU A 82 0.77 20.88 -3.30
CA LEU A 82 1.16 21.44 -2.00
C LEU A 82 2.67 21.55 -1.83
N ALA A 83 3.41 20.53 -2.29
CA ALA A 83 4.87 20.56 -2.29
C ALA A 83 5.42 21.65 -3.20
N LYS A 84 4.89 21.79 -4.43
CA LYS A 84 5.29 22.82 -5.39
C LYS A 84 5.08 24.25 -4.86
N GLN A 85 4.02 24.49 -4.09
CA GLN A 85 3.80 25.79 -3.45
C GLN A 85 4.89 26.21 -2.46
N LYS A 86 5.63 25.24 -1.93
CA LYS A 86 6.74 25.48 -0.97
C LYS A 86 8.09 25.66 -1.68
N LEU A 87 8.18 25.30 -2.97
CA LEU A 87 9.43 25.44 -3.72
C LEU A 87 9.69 26.90 -4.10
N THR A 88 10.93 27.31 -3.92
CA THR A 88 11.43 28.59 -4.43
C THR A 88 11.98 28.44 -5.85
N LYS A 89 12.20 29.54 -6.57
CA LYS A 89 12.78 29.49 -7.94
C LYS A 89 14.20 28.88 -7.96
N HIS A 90 14.92 28.93 -6.85
CA HIS A 90 16.31 28.45 -6.71
C HIS A 90 16.37 27.48 -5.53
N HIS A 91 15.79 26.30 -5.68
CA HIS A 91 15.86 25.23 -4.67
C HIS A 91 17.02 24.28 -4.95
N LYS A 92 17.58 23.75 -3.90
CA LYS A 92 18.55 22.66 -3.92
C LYS A 92 17.83 21.32 -3.69
N PRO A 93 18.42 20.18 -4.06
CA PRO A 93 17.84 18.86 -3.76
C PRO A 93 17.48 18.68 -2.27
N GLU A 94 18.29 19.24 -1.38
CA GLU A 94 18.07 19.17 0.08
C GLU A 94 16.77 19.88 0.49
N ASP A 95 16.43 20.98 -0.18
CA ASP A 95 15.18 21.73 0.08
C ASP A 95 13.96 20.89 -0.27
N ILE A 96 14.02 20.13 -1.37
CA ILE A 96 12.96 19.19 -1.77
C ILE A 96 12.74 18.16 -0.68
N ILE A 97 13.80 17.54 -0.16
CA ILE A 97 13.72 16.55 0.93
C ILE A 97 13.04 17.15 2.17
N GLN A 98 13.42 18.36 2.57
CA GLN A 98 12.83 19.03 3.74
C GLN A 98 11.35 19.40 3.51
N ILE A 99 11.00 19.86 2.32
CA ILE A 99 9.60 20.16 1.95
C ILE A 99 8.76 18.88 2.02
N LEU A 100 9.23 17.79 1.40
CA LEU A 100 8.51 16.51 1.41
C LEU A 100 8.39 15.96 2.83
N ARG A 101 9.45 16.01 3.62
CA ARG A 101 9.41 15.57 5.02
C ARG A 101 8.36 16.34 5.82
N THR A 102 8.36 17.68 5.69
CA THR A 102 7.39 18.53 6.40
C THR A 102 5.96 18.26 5.91
N LEU A 103 5.76 18.13 4.60
CA LEU A 103 4.46 17.84 4.02
C LEU A 103 3.94 16.48 4.51
N ILE A 104 4.73 15.43 4.30
CA ILE A 104 4.30 14.05 4.55
C ILE A 104 4.06 13.83 6.04
N HIS A 105 5.00 14.16 6.90
CA HIS A 105 4.89 13.80 8.31
C HIS A 105 4.23 14.86 9.19
N ASN A 106 4.45 16.15 8.93
CA ASN A 106 3.95 17.20 9.82
C ASN A 106 2.61 17.78 9.36
N THR A 107 2.39 17.90 8.05
CA THR A 107 1.17 18.49 7.51
C THR A 107 0.08 17.44 7.28
N GLU A 108 0.43 16.35 6.62
CA GLU A 108 -0.50 15.29 6.23
C GLU A 108 -0.51 14.11 7.22
N SER A 109 0.40 14.10 8.20
CA SER A 109 0.46 13.09 9.27
C SER A 109 0.60 11.64 8.77
N TYR A 110 1.30 11.45 7.64
CA TYR A 110 1.66 10.10 7.21
C TYR A 110 2.72 9.53 8.15
N GLU A 111 2.48 8.33 8.64
CA GLU A 111 3.35 7.70 9.62
C GLU A 111 3.58 6.21 9.33
N TYR A 112 4.60 5.66 9.96
CA TYR A 112 4.84 4.23 9.93
C TYR A 112 3.79 3.52 10.77
N THR A 113 3.26 2.38 10.27
CA THR A 113 2.35 1.55 11.06
C THR A 113 3.10 0.84 12.17
N ASP A 114 2.59 0.96 13.39
CA ASP A 114 3.08 0.28 14.59
C ASP A 114 2.36 -1.06 14.84
N GLN A 115 1.25 -1.30 14.15
CA GLN A 115 0.46 -2.52 14.25
C GLN A 115 0.98 -3.58 13.29
N VAL A 116 1.97 -4.34 13.76
CA VAL A 116 2.59 -5.42 13.01
C VAL A 116 2.42 -6.76 13.73
N ASP A 117 2.42 -7.85 12.96
CA ASP A 117 2.42 -9.21 13.48
C ASP A 117 3.81 -9.61 14.01
N GLU A 118 3.94 -10.85 14.49
CA GLU A 118 5.20 -11.42 15.00
C GLU A 118 6.33 -11.46 13.94
N LYS A 119 5.99 -11.34 12.66
CA LYS A 119 6.95 -11.30 11.54
C LYS A 119 7.26 -9.87 11.09
N GLY A 120 6.69 -8.86 11.75
CA GLY A 120 6.85 -7.46 11.38
C GLY A 120 6.03 -7.03 10.16
N VAL A 121 4.99 -7.79 9.80
CA VAL A 121 4.07 -7.45 8.69
C VAL A 121 2.88 -6.69 9.25
N PRO A 122 2.42 -5.60 8.59
CA PRO A 122 1.23 -4.88 9.03
C PRO A 122 0.01 -5.78 9.20
N VAL A 123 -0.67 -5.67 10.34
CA VAL A 123 -1.92 -6.39 10.63
C VAL A 123 -3.00 -6.00 9.61
N ASN A 124 -3.07 -4.72 9.26
CA ASN A 124 -3.88 -4.26 8.15
C ASN A 124 -3.08 -4.42 6.84
N SER A 125 -3.39 -5.45 6.07
CA SER A 125 -2.69 -5.75 4.80
C SER A 125 -2.84 -4.66 3.73
N GLU A 126 -3.84 -3.75 3.80
CA GLU A 126 -3.94 -2.60 2.90
C GLU A 126 -2.75 -1.65 3.05
N GLU A 127 -2.17 -1.57 4.26
CA GLU A 127 -1.01 -0.72 4.57
C GLU A 127 0.30 -1.16 3.92
N LEU A 128 0.29 -2.31 3.23
CA LEU A 128 1.37 -2.77 2.35
C LEU A 128 1.33 -2.13 0.95
N PHE A 129 0.25 -1.41 0.61
CA PHE A 129 0.02 -0.87 -0.72
C PHE A 129 -0.15 0.64 -0.69
N LEU A 130 0.12 1.29 -1.83
CA LEU A 130 -0.01 2.73 -1.97
C LEU A 130 -1.43 3.22 -1.62
N HIS A 131 -2.47 2.49 -2.04
CA HIS A 131 -3.85 2.87 -1.75
C HIS A 131 -4.17 2.87 -0.25
N GLY A 132 -3.66 1.89 0.49
CA GLY A 132 -3.84 1.83 1.94
C GLY A 132 -3.13 2.99 2.65
N LEU A 133 -1.87 3.27 2.26
CA LEU A 133 -1.13 4.43 2.78
C LEU A 133 -1.90 5.74 2.54
N LEU A 134 -2.38 5.98 1.32
CA LEU A 134 -3.10 7.22 0.98
C LEU A 134 -4.45 7.33 1.70
N LYS A 135 -5.08 6.21 2.06
CA LYS A 135 -6.38 6.15 2.74
C LYS A 135 -6.28 6.31 4.25
N THR A 136 -5.30 5.64 4.86
CA THR A 136 -5.19 5.54 6.33
C THR A 136 -4.14 6.49 6.91
N HIS A 137 -3.29 7.07 6.06
CA HIS A 137 -2.06 7.79 6.41
C HIS A 137 -1.06 6.94 7.20
N LYS A 138 -1.29 5.62 7.24
CA LYS A 138 -0.38 4.64 7.85
C LYS A 138 0.14 3.68 6.79
N GLY A 139 1.42 3.39 6.85
CA GLY A 139 2.02 2.51 5.86
C GLY A 139 3.30 1.84 6.35
N TYR A 140 3.70 0.83 5.61
CA TYR A 140 4.98 0.17 5.82
C TYR A 140 6.12 1.05 5.29
N CYS A 141 7.35 0.86 5.80
CA CYS A 141 8.51 1.68 5.44
C CYS A 141 8.72 1.80 3.92
N MET A 142 8.48 0.72 3.19
CA MET A 142 8.58 0.71 1.74
C MET A 142 7.58 1.67 1.07
N ASN A 143 6.32 1.68 1.51
CA ASN A 143 5.28 2.52 0.91
C ASN A 143 5.54 4.00 1.16
N LEU A 144 5.98 4.34 2.38
CA LEU A 144 6.40 5.72 2.69
C LEU A 144 7.57 6.14 1.81
N SER A 145 8.58 5.28 1.64
CA SER A 145 9.71 5.55 0.74
C SER A 145 9.27 5.73 -0.72
N LEU A 146 8.33 4.90 -1.19
CA LEU A 146 7.77 5.02 -2.53
C LEU A 146 6.98 6.32 -2.72
N LEU A 147 6.24 6.77 -1.70
CA LEU A 147 5.55 8.06 -1.73
C LEU A 147 6.54 9.22 -1.89
N TYR A 148 7.66 9.21 -1.15
CA TYR A 148 8.74 10.19 -1.32
C TYR A 148 9.31 10.18 -2.75
N LEU A 149 9.55 8.99 -3.32
CA LEU A 149 10.07 8.87 -4.68
C LEU A 149 9.09 9.39 -5.72
N ILE A 150 7.79 9.06 -5.61
CA ILE A 150 6.74 9.55 -6.51
C ILE A 150 6.69 11.07 -6.48
N LEU A 151 6.59 11.66 -5.28
CA LEU A 151 6.47 13.11 -5.13
C LEU A 151 7.76 13.81 -5.56
N GLY A 152 8.93 13.29 -5.18
CA GLY A 152 10.22 13.86 -5.59
C GLY A 152 10.44 13.82 -7.10
N HIS A 153 9.90 12.81 -7.79
CA HIS A 153 9.99 12.73 -9.26
C HIS A 153 9.08 13.74 -9.99
N LYS A 154 8.04 14.23 -9.30
CA LYS A 154 7.07 15.20 -9.84
C LYS A 154 7.46 16.66 -9.56
N LEU A 155 8.45 16.88 -8.71
CA LEU A 155 8.99 18.20 -8.33
C LEU A 155 10.17 18.63 -9.18
#